data_86703d8ac03dada53f0081fd6df4a3f0
#
_entry.id   86703d8ac03dada53f0081fd6df4a3f0
#
_cell.length_a   1.000
_cell.length_b   1.000
_cell.length_c   1.000
_cell.angle_alpha   90.00
_cell.angle_beta   90.00
_cell.angle_gamma   90.00
#
_symmetry.space_group_name_H-M   'P 1'
#
loop_
_entity.id
_entity.type
_entity.pdbx_description
1 polymer ?
#
loop_
_entity_poly.entity_id
_entity_poly.type
_entity_poly.pdbx_seq_one_letter_code
_entity_poly.pdbx_strand_id
1 'polypeptide(L)'
;MRRARRRPLDDDEISIFDHVGDELLGRVRLIRTNLLPPAADGMTIGNIVFLRGDRIEQRATGLLAHELVHVRQFAEHGPVRFLTRYLGDYLRNLRACRNHRQAYLDIPFEIEAREEAARWAKKAPTRIPKQ
;
A
#
# COMPACT_ATOMS: atom_id res chain seq x y z
N MET A 1 -9.90 26.44 -1.20
CA MET A 1 -10.33 25.20 -0.53
C MET A 1 -9.14 24.43 0.00
N ARG A 2 -9.22 24.01 1.24
CA ARG A 2 -8.12 23.30 1.87
C ARG A 2 -8.13 21.84 1.45
N ARG A 3 -6.99 21.33 1.01
CA ARG A 3 -6.84 19.90 0.73
C ARG A 3 -6.86 19.11 2.01
N ALA A 4 -7.51 17.96 1.97
CA ALA A 4 -7.51 17.05 3.10
C ALA A 4 -6.10 16.55 3.38
N ARG A 5 -5.64 16.62 4.63
CA ARG A 5 -4.36 16.09 5.04
C ARG A 5 -4.45 14.63 5.40
N ARG A 6 -5.64 14.21 5.83
CA ARG A 6 -5.87 12.83 6.18
C ARG A 6 -7.36 12.53 5.99
N ARG A 7 -7.66 11.31 5.62
CA ARG A 7 -9.03 10.88 5.45
C ARG A 7 -9.14 9.36 5.52
N PRO A 8 -10.33 8.83 5.86
CA PRO A 8 -10.60 7.41 5.68
C PRO A 8 -10.83 7.11 4.20
N LEU A 9 -10.96 5.82 3.87
CA LEU A 9 -11.47 5.42 2.57
C LEU A 9 -12.97 5.71 2.55
N ASP A 10 -13.48 6.16 1.40
CA ASP A 10 -14.93 6.34 1.24
C ASP A 10 -15.59 5.02 0.83
N ASP A 11 -16.91 5.02 0.79
CA ASP A 11 -17.67 3.80 0.51
C ASP A 11 -17.36 3.23 -0.87
N ASP A 12 -17.15 4.08 -1.87
CA ASP A 12 -16.79 3.64 -3.22
C ASP A 12 -15.44 2.96 -3.23
N GLU A 13 -14.47 3.52 -2.53
CA GLU A 13 -13.14 2.93 -2.44
C GLU A 13 -13.18 1.59 -1.72
N ILE A 14 -13.92 1.49 -0.63
CA ILE A 14 -14.07 0.23 0.09
C ILE A 14 -14.68 -0.84 -0.83
N SER A 15 -15.67 -0.46 -1.62
CA SER A 15 -16.31 -1.37 -2.57
C SER A 15 -15.35 -1.79 -3.69
N ILE A 16 -14.55 -0.86 -4.21
CA ILE A 16 -13.66 -1.12 -5.33
C ILE A 16 -12.47 -1.99 -4.94
N PHE A 17 -11.88 -1.75 -3.75
CA PHE A 17 -10.72 -2.51 -3.30
C PHE A 17 -11.14 -3.81 -2.62
N ASP A 18 -11.80 -4.68 -3.37
CA ASP A 18 -12.41 -5.91 -2.88
C ASP A 18 -11.39 -7.03 -2.58
N HIS A 19 -10.11 -6.78 -2.77
CA HIS A 19 -9.05 -7.77 -2.52
C HIS A 19 -8.55 -7.78 -1.08
N VAL A 20 -9.01 -6.87 -0.24
CA VAL A 20 -8.50 -6.75 1.13
C VAL A 20 -9.55 -7.09 2.19
N GLY A 21 -10.80 -6.68 2.00
CA GLY A 21 -11.88 -6.95 2.95
C GLY A 21 -12.42 -5.66 3.57
N ASP A 22 -13.75 -5.58 3.66
CA ASP A 22 -14.44 -4.36 4.06
C ASP A 22 -14.12 -3.93 5.48
N GLU A 23 -14.06 -4.87 6.41
CA GLU A 23 -13.81 -4.53 7.80
C GLU A 23 -12.45 -3.87 7.97
N LEU A 24 -11.45 -4.44 7.34
CA LEU A 24 -10.09 -3.91 7.42
C LEU A 24 -10.00 -2.56 6.73
N LEU A 25 -10.61 -2.43 5.54
CA LEU A 25 -10.61 -1.18 4.80
C LEU A 25 -11.29 -0.05 5.57
N GLY A 26 -12.31 -0.38 6.37
CA GLY A 26 -12.97 0.62 7.19
C GLY A 26 -12.09 1.23 8.27
N ARG A 27 -11.00 0.56 8.62
CA ARG A 27 -10.04 1.04 9.62
C ARG A 27 -8.90 1.85 9.03
N VAL A 28 -8.75 1.83 7.70
CA VAL A 28 -7.65 2.50 7.03
C VAL A 28 -7.77 4.01 7.16
N ARG A 29 -6.62 4.66 7.36
CA ARG A 29 -6.52 6.12 7.31
C ARG A 29 -5.42 6.49 6.34
N LEU A 30 -5.75 7.37 5.41
CA LEU A 30 -4.80 7.89 4.44
C LEU A 30 -4.24 9.21 4.96
N ILE A 31 -2.94 9.37 4.90
CA ILE A 31 -2.28 10.59 5.36
C ILE A 31 -1.39 11.12 4.25
N ARG A 32 -1.56 12.40 3.92
CA ARG A 32 -0.69 13.07 2.96
C ARG A 32 0.62 13.45 3.63
N THR A 33 1.73 13.13 2.96
CA THR A 33 3.05 13.53 3.46
C THR A 33 4.02 13.68 2.30
N ASN A 34 5.02 14.54 2.49
CA ASN A 34 6.18 14.62 1.60
C ASN A 34 7.42 14.00 2.23
N LEU A 35 7.29 13.45 3.44
CA LEU A 35 8.40 12.85 4.19
C LEU A 35 8.45 11.34 3.91
N LEU A 36 8.67 11.01 2.64
CA LEU A 36 8.84 9.62 2.20
C LEU A 36 10.22 9.45 1.59
N PRO A 37 10.75 8.22 1.58
CA PRO A 37 12.02 7.98 0.89
C PRO A 37 11.97 8.43 -0.56
N PRO A 38 13.12 8.82 -1.13
CA PRO A 38 13.15 9.21 -2.55
C PRO A 38 12.56 8.11 -3.43
N ALA A 39 11.80 8.51 -4.43
CA ALA A 39 11.12 7.63 -5.37
C ALA A 39 9.94 6.83 -4.77
N ALA A 40 9.65 6.96 -3.49
CA ALA A 40 8.46 6.34 -2.90
C ALA A 40 7.28 7.29 -2.98
N ASP A 41 6.16 6.81 -3.51
CA ASP A 41 4.92 7.59 -3.56
C ASP A 41 3.95 7.19 -2.46
N GLY A 42 4.19 6.07 -1.80
CA GLY A 42 3.36 5.60 -0.70
C GLY A 42 4.13 4.71 0.26
N MET A 43 3.60 4.56 1.46
CA MET A 43 4.15 3.68 2.49
C MET A 43 3.04 3.34 3.48
N THR A 44 3.07 2.12 4.01
CA THR A 44 2.06 1.66 4.96
C THR A 44 2.70 1.31 6.29
N ILE A 45 2.07 1.76 7.38
CA ILE A 45 2.42 1.32 8.73
C ILE A 45 1.12 0.98 9.45
N GLY A 46 0.92 -0.30 9.75
CA GLY A 46 -0.32 -0.77 10.35
C GLY A 46 -1.52 -0.54 9.45
N ASN A 47 -2.47 0.27 9.89
CA ASN A 47 -3.63 0.64 9.10
C ASN A 47 -3.55 2.06 8.55
N ILE A 48 -2.37 2.66 8.61
CA ILE A 48 -2.13 4.01 8.11
C ILE A 48 -1.36 3.91 6.81
N VAL A 49 -1.89 4.52 5.75
CA VAL A 49 -1.25 4.59 4.44
C VAL A 49 -0.83 6.03 4.21
N PHE A 50 0.48 6.23 4.06
CA PHE A 50 1.06 7.54 3.75
C PHE A 50 1.18 7.68 2.25
N LEU A 51 0.67 8.78 1.70
CA LEU A 51 0.69 9.04 0.27
C LEU A 51 1.32 10.40 0.00
N ARG A 52 2.18 10.45 -1.02
CA ARG A 52 2.88 11.68 -1.41
C ARG A 52 1.97 12.60 -2.21
N GLY A 53 2.05 13.90 -1.90
CA GLY A 53 1.41 14.93 -2.70
C GLY A 53 -0.09 14.75 -2.84
N ASP A 54 -0.56 14.70 -4.08
CA ASP A 54 -1.99 14.61 -4.39
C ASP A 54 -2.52 13.18 -4.50
N ARG A 55 -1.69 12.19 -4.20
CA ARG A 55 -2.11 10.78 -4.29
C ARG A 55 -3.32 10.47 -3.40
N ILE A 56 -3.44 11.18 -2.27
CA ILE A 56 -4.56 10.97 -1.34
C ILE A 56 -5.91 11.28 -1.97
N GLU A 57 -5.94 12.15 -2.98
CA GLU A 57 -7.17 12.55 -3.67
C GLU A 57 -7.44 11.69 -4.90
N GLN A 58 -6.48 10.90 -5.33
CA GLN A 58 -6.65 9.97 -6.44
C GLN A 58 -7.37 8.72 -5.94
N ARG A 59 -8.29 8.24 -6.73
CA ARG A 59 -9.14 7.10 -6.37
C ARG A 59 -8.82 5.92 -7.25
N ALA A 60 -9.03 4.71 -6.70
CA ALA A 60 -8.93 3.47 -7.46
C ALA A 60 -7.59 3.30 -8.19
N THR A 61 -6.48 3.69 -7.55
CA THR A 61 -5.16 3.58 -8.16
C THR A 61 -4.49 2.26 -7.81
N GLY A 62 -3.60 1.81 -8.70
CA GLY A 62 -2.77 0.64 -8.42
C GLY A 62 -1.86 0.85 -7.22
N LEU A 63 -1.37 2.08 -7.02
CA LEU A 63 -0.58 2.42 -5.85
C LEU A 63 -1.36 2.14 -4.56
N LEU A 64 -2.58 2.64 -4.47
CA LEU A 64 -3.40 2.44 -3.28
C LEU A 64 -3.74 0.96 -3.10
N ALA A 65 -4.07 0.25 -4.19
CA ALA A 65 -4.33 -1.18 -4.12
C ALA A 65 -3.12 -1.94 -3.53
N HIS A 66 -1.91 -1.57 -3.93
CA HIS A 66 -0.67 -2.15 -3.43
C HIS A 66 -0.49 -1.88 -1.93
N GLU A 67 -0.67 -0.61 -1.52
CA GLU A 67 -0.50 -0.25 -0.11
C GLU A 67 -1.53 -0.92 0.79
N LEU A 68 -2.75 -1.12 0.28
CA LEU A 68 -3.79 -1.78 1.05
C LEU A 68 -3.48 -3.26 1.29
N VAL A 69 -2.74 -3.91 0.39
CA VAL A 69 -2.25 -5.27 0.66
C VAL A 69 -1.35 -5.27 1.88
N HIS A 70 -0.49 -4.26 2.01
CA HIS A 70 0.38 -4.15 3.20
C HIS A 70 -0.45 -3.97 4.48
N VAL A 71 -1.56 -3.23 4.42
CA VAL A 71 -2.48 -3.12 5.57
C VAL A 71 -2.93 -4.53 6.00
N ARG A 72 -3.33 -5.36 5.04
CA ARG A 72 -3.74 -6.74 5.33
C ARG A 72 -2.59 -7.55 5.92
N GLN A 73 -1.39 -7.42 5.37
CA GLN A 73 -0.22 -8.14 5.87
C GLN A 73 0.12 -7.75 7.31
N PHE A 74 0.03 -6.46 7.64
CA PHE A 74 0.18 -6.01 9.02
C PHE A 74 -0.86 -6.64 9.94
N ALA A 75 -2.10 -6.71 9.48
CA ALA A 75 -3.19 -7.29 10.28
C ALA A 75 -2.98 -8.79 10.49
N GLU A 76 -2.52 -9.51 9.46
CA GLU A 76 -2.31 -10.96 9.52
C GLU A 76 -1.13 -11.35 10.39
N HIS A 77 -0.05 -10.58 10.35
CA HIS A 77 1.20 -10.95 11.01
C HIS A 77 1.46 -10.17 12.31
N GLY A 78 0.77 -9.05 12.50
CA GLY A 78 1.06 -8.12 13.58
C GLY A 78 2.24 -7.21 13.23
N PRO A 79 2.30 -6.01 13.81
CA PRO A 79 3.30 -5.02 13.39
C PRO A 79 4.74 -5.45 13.65
N VAL A 80 5.01 -6.07 14.79
CA VAL A 80 6.37 -6.47 15.14
C VAL A 80 6.87 -7.57 14.20
N ARG A 81 6.04 -8.62 14.00
CA ARG A 81 6.43 -9.73 13.13
C ARG A 81 6.57 -9.27 11.68
N PHE A 82 5.62 -8.44 11.21
CA PHE A 82 5.69 -7.93 9.85
C PHE A 82 6.98 -7.15 9.63
N LEU A 83 7.27 -6.18 10.50
CA LEU A 83 8.45 -5.33 10.33
C LEU A 83 9.76 -6.10 10.48
N THR A 84 9.80 -7.05 11.43
CA THR A 84 11.00 -7.88 11.61
C THR A 84 11.30 -8.71 10.37
N ARG A 85 10.27 -9.36 9.81
CA ARG A 85 10.44 -10.16 8.61
C ARG A 85 10.75 -9.31 7.39
N TYR A 86 10.04 -8.18 7.25
CA TYR A 86 10.25 -7.28 6.13
C TYR A 86 11.69 -6.79 6.10
N LEU A 87 12.16 -6.26 7.23
CA LEU A 87 13.50 -5.73 7.33
C LEU A 87 14.57 -6.83 7.19
N GLY A 88 14.32 -7.99 7.80
CA GLY A 88 15.23 -9.13 7.70
C GLY A 88 15.40 -9.60 6.27
N ASP A 89 14.29 -9.71 5.54
CA ASP A 89 14.33 -10.09 4.13
C ASP A 89 15.06 -9.04 3.28
N TYR A 90 14.80 -7.77 3.56
CA TYR A 90 15.50 -6.69 2.87
C TYR A 90 17.00 -6.77 3.07
N LEU A 91 17.44 -6.92 4.31
CA LEU A 91 18.88 -6.97 4.62
C LEU A 91 19.54 -8.21 4.01
N ARG A 92 18.86 -9.35 4.04
CA ARG A 92 19.36 -10.56 3.40
C ARG A 92 19.53 -10.35 1.90
N ASN A 93 18.52 -9.79 1.27
CA ASN A 93 18.56 -9.52 -0.17
C ASN A 93 19.65 -8.51 -0.51
N LEU A 94 19.80 -7.46 0.30
CA LEU A 94 20.81 -6.44 0.09
C LEU A 94 22.22 -7.03 0.16
N ARG A 95 22.44 -7.93 1.13
CA ARG A 95 23.72 -8.61 1.27
C ARG A 95 24.02 -9.47 0.04
N ALA A 96 23.00 -10.11 -0.53
CA ALA A 96 23.18 -10.99 -1.67
C ALA A 96 23.38 -10.24 -2.98
N CYS A 97 22.59 -9.22 -3.25
CA CYS A 97 22.58 -8.52 -4.54
C CYS A 97 23.26 -7.16 -4.53
N ARG A 98 23.50 -6.58 -3.34
CA ARG A 98 24.16 -5.28 -3.16
C ARG A 98 23.49 -4.14 -3.95
N ASN A 99 22.18 -4.21 -4.13
CA ASN A 99 21.40 -3.22 -4.85
C ASN A 99 20.13 -2.94 -4.07
N HIS A 100 19.94 -1.70 -3.60
CA HIS A 100 18.81 -1.33 -2.76
C HIS A 100 17.48 -1.56 -3.45
N ARG A 101 17.38 -1.17 -4.72
CA ARG A 101 16.14 -1.32 -5.46
C ARG A 101 15.79 -2.80 -5.62
N GLN A 102 16.74 -3.63 -6.01
CA GLN A 102 16.48 -5.05 -6.19
C GLN A 102 16.17 -5.73 -4.86
N ALA A 103 16.90 -5.36 -3.79
CA ALA A 103 16.66 -5.90 -2.46
C ALA A 103 15.22 -5.62 -2.02
N TYR A 104 14.75 -4.40 -2.25
CA TYR A 104 13.37 -4.01 -1.94
C TYR A 104 12.36 -4.79 -2.79
N LEU A 105 12.60 -4.85 -4.10
CA LEU A 105 11.66 -5.53 -5.02
C LEU A 105 11.50 -7.01 -4.71
N ASP A 106 12.54 -7.64 -4.15
CA ASP A 106 12.54 -9.07 -3.88
C ASP A 106 12.08 -9.42 -2.47
N ILE A 107 11.65 -8.46 -1.67
CA ILE A 107 11.03 -8.76 -0.38
C ILE A 107 9.72 -9.50 -0.64
N PRO A 108 9.50 -10.69 -0.04
CA PRO A 108 8.28 -11.47 -0.30
C PRO A 108 6.99 -10.68 -0.08
N PHE A 109 6.92 -9.84 0.95
CA PHE A 109 5.73 -9.02 1.18
C PHE A 109 5.51 -8.01 0.04
N GLU A 110 6.58 -7.49 -0.56
CA GLU A 110 6.46 -6.58 -1.70
C GLU A 110 6.05 -7.31 -2.98
N ILE A 111 6.59 -8.52 -3.18
CA ILE A 111 6.19 -9.34 -4.33
C ILE A 111 4.70 -9.65 -4.26
N GLU A 112 4.22 -10.10 -3.11
CA GLU A 112 2.81 -10.39 -2.91
C GLU A 112 1.94 -9.16 -3.18
N ALA A 113 2.35 -8.01 -2.64
CA ALA A 113 1.58 -6.78 -2.82
C ALA A 113 1.48 -6.38 -4.28
N ARG A 114 2.59 -6.48 -5.02
CA ARG A 114 2.59 -6.17 -6.46
C ARG A 114 1.70 -7.12 -7.24
N GLU A 115 1.78 -8.41 -6.93
CA GLU A 115 1.01 -9.41 -7.64
C GLU A 115 -0.49 -9.26 -7.38
N GLU A 116 -0.87 -9.02 -6.14
CA GLU A 116 -2.28 -8.84 -5.80
C GLU A 116 -2.84 -7.55 -6.37
N ALA A 117 -2.07 -6.47 -6.32
CA ALA A 117 -2.49 -5.21 -6.93
C ALA A 117 -2.67 -5.37 -8.44
N ALA A 118 -1.79 -6.12 -9.09
CA ALA A 118 -1.89 -6.37 -10.52
C ALA A 118 -3.14 -7.20 -10.86
N ARG A 119 -3.43 -8.21 -10.06
CA ARG A 119 -4.66 -9.00 -10.25
C ARG A 119 -5.90 -8.16 -10.04
N TRP A 120 -5.88 -7.32 -9.01
CA TRP A 120 -6.97 -6.39 -8.77
C TRP A 120 -7.17 -5.46 -9.98
N ALA A 121 -6.09 -4.90 -10.50
CA ALA A 121 -6.16 -3.98 -11.63
C ALA A 121 -6.76 -4.61 -12.88
N LYS A 122 -6.51 -5.90 -13.12
CA LYS A 122 -7.09 -6.61 -14.26
C LYS A 122 -8.61 -6.69 -14.18
N LYS A 123 -9.16 -6.72 -12.98
CA LYS A 123 -10.61 -6.80 -12.77
C LYS A 123 -11.25 -5.43 -12.63
N ALA A 124 -10.45 -4.40 -12.40
CA ALA A 124 -10.92 -3.08 -12.05
C ALA A 124 -11.46 -2.22 -13.19
N PRO A 125 -11.08 -2.41 -14.48
CA PRO A 125 -11.53 -1.48 -15.53
C PRO A 125 -13.04 -1.27 -15.61
N THR A 126 -13.84 -2.26 -15.21
CA THR A 126 -15.29 -2.14 -15.24
C THR A 126 -15.86 -1.51 -13.98
N ARG A 127 -15.04 -1.34 -12.94
CA ARG A 127 -15.45 -0.86 -11.63
C ARG A 127 -14.92 0.53 -11.29
N ILE A 128 -13.85 0.94 -11.94
CA ILE A 128 -13.21 2.23 -11.64
C ILE A 128 -14.07 3.34 -12.22
N PRO A 129 -14.53 4.28 -11.38
CA PRO A 129 -15.31 5.41 -11.87
C PRO A 129 -14.48 6.26 -12.82
N LYS A 130 -15.11 6.78 -13.84
CA LYS A 130 -14.45 7.76 -14.71
C LYS A 130 -14.21 9.04 -13.92
N GLN A 131 -13.04 9.57 -14.04
CA GLN A 131 -12.67 10.81 -13.36
C GLN A 131 -12.89 12.01 -14.26
#